data_2a61c9ac324b0ba1ec1a96258ba47a24
#
_entry.id   2a61c9ac324b0ba1ec1a96258ba47a24
#
_cell.length_a   1.000
_cell.length_b   1.000
_cell.length_c   1.000
_cell.angle_alpha   90.00
_cell.angle_beta   90.00
_cell.angle_gamma   90.00
#
_symmetry.space_group_name_H-M   'P 1'
#
loop_
_entity.id
_entity.type
_entity.pdbx_description
1 polymer ?
#
loop_
_entity_poly.entity_id
_entity_poly.type
_entity_poly.pdbx_seq_one_letter_code
_entity_poly.pdbx_strand_id
1 'polypeptide(L)'
;EVNNADNYGSETKYSCSYRLTIQKADGTYQNYSEQTMLSYYQSKNSKYNIDFDSKEAVDAAIEQYKADIMEDGDTIVPNGESITYTMQPQASMTVIDQSTGEVKAIVGGRGDKTANKTLNRATDTKRQPGSTFKILSAYAPALDIGGMTLASVQDDAPYTYSNAAHTPVNNYDKSYRGFTTIRECITYSINIVAVKTLTDIGVDIGYEYLQNFGFSTLCDSDRTQALALGGITNGVTNLELTAAYATIANGGTYTKPRFYTKILDHDGNVLIDNTPQTHTVLKETTAWLLTNAMEDVLTNGTGRPAHFNGMPQAGKSGTTSSDRDALFAGYTPYYTCVVWGGYDDNAELSYTTYPKTLWKSVMGRIHENLDYKDFDKPDGITTATVCKKSGKLAVAGLCDSDPRGSMVESEYFASGTVPKDYCDHHVRVTIDLSTGGIATDTCPEELRSSNVYITGGSAGTQDAPYLLTDDLANSLNAAGSEDPNAPTTGGAGDTSPDAGAAAPTGDVPAAETPAETPPETPQDVQPEQQAADPAAQ
;
A
#
# COMPACT_ATOMS: atom_id res chain seq x y z
N GLU A 1 -6.49 -24.80 -8.80
CA GLU A 1 -5.70 -23.65 -9.21
C GLU A 1 -4.51 -23.43 -8.27
N VAL A 2 -4.70 -23.46 -6.93
CA VAL A 2 -3.64 -23.19 -5.95
C VAL A 2 -2.50 -24.22 -6.02
N ASN A 3 -2.77 -25.46 -6.40
CA ASN A 3 -1.73 -26.51 -6.56
C ASN A 3 -1.13 -26.55 -7.98
N ASN A 4 -1.64 -25.76 -8.93
CA ASN A 4 -1.07 -25.74 -10.28
C ASN A 4 0.25 -24.95 -10.28
N ALA A 5 1.36 -25.64 -10.56
CA ALA A 5 2.70 -25.07 -10.57
C ALA A 5 2.85 -23.91 -11.59
N ASP A 6 2.13 -23.97 -12.72
CA ASP A 6 2.20 -22.94 -13.75
C ASP A 6 1.78 -21.54 -13.27
N ASN A 7 0.94 -21.49 -12.22
CA ASN A 7 0.52 -20.22 -11.62
C ASN A 7 1.64 -19.50 -10.86
N TYR A 8 2.72 -20.20 -10.51
CA TYR A 8 3.83 -19.70 -9.69
C TYR A 8 5.10 -19.40 -10.51
N GLY A 9 5.02 -19.46 -11.82
CA GLY A 9 6.19 -19.32 -12.69
C GLY A 9 7.20 -20.46 -12.46
N SER A 10 8.50 -20.16 -12.56
CA SER A 10 9.58 -21.15 -12.38
C SER A 10 10.01 -21.37 -10.91
N GLU A 11 9.26 -20.86 -9.93
CA GLU A 11 9.71 -20.74 -8.52
C GLU A 11 9.22 -21.82 -7.59
N THR A 12 8.85 -22.99 -8.09
CA THR A 12 8.51 -24.08 -7.15
C THR A 12 9.75 -24.56 -6.43
N LYS A 13 9.79 -24.31 -5.13
CA LYS A 13 10.80 -24.74 -4.17
C LYS A 13 10.18 -25.70 -3.15
N TYR A 14 11.01 -26.34 -2.34
CA TYR A 14 10.58 -27.18 -1.24
C TYR A 14 11.33 -26.79 0.02
N SER A 15 10.61 -26.48 1.08
CA SER A 15 11.12 -26.46 2.45
C SER A 15 10.73 -27.73 3.18
N CYS A 16 11.28 -27.97 4.34
CA CYS A 16 10.90 -29.11 5.16
C CYS A 16 10.68 -28.73 6.62
N SER A 17 9.81 -29.47 7.29
CA SER A 17 9.84 -29.61 8.74
C SER A 17 10.59 -30.91 9.06
N TYR A 18 11.68 -30.77 9.78
CA TYR A 18 12.60 -31.85 10.08
C TYR A 18 12.76 -32.04 11.59
N ARG A 19 12.70 -33.25 12.06
CA ARG A 19 13.04 -33.60 13.44
C ARG A 19 13.93 -34.82 13.44
N LEU A 20 14.98 -34.75 14.25
CA LEU A 20 15.92 -35.85 14.44
C LEU A 20 16.28 -35.93 15.93
N THR A 21 16.20 -37.13 16.52
CA THR A 21 16.70 -37.42 17.85
C THR A 21 17.86 -38.42 17.74
N ILE A 22 19.02 -38.04 18.24
CA ILE A 22 20.24 -38.85 18.27
C ILE A 22 20.52 -39.22 19.73
N GLN A 23 20.80 -40.51 19.98
CA GLN A 23 21.43 -40.98 21.19
C GLN A 23 22.95 -40.90 21.00
N LYS A 24 23.62 -40.09 21.79
CA LYS A 24 25.08 -39.93 21.80
C LYS A 24 25.77 -41.19 22.41
N ALA A 25 27.03 -41.36 22.11
CA ALA A 25 27.83 -42.48 22.62
C ALA A 25 27.88 -42.52 24.18
N ASP A 26 27.71 -41.40 24.86
CA ASP A 26 27.63 -41.33 26.33
C ASP A 26 26.22 -41.64 26.90
N GLY A 27 25.27 -42.00 26.04
CA GLY A 27 23.89 -42.32 26.39
C GLY A 27 22.95 -41.11 26.51
N THR A 28 23.41 -39.90 26.32
CA THR A 28 22.56 -38.68 26.29
C THR A 28 21.77 -38.59 25.00
N TYR A 29 20.68 -37.77 25.00
CA TYR A 29 19.86 -37.55 23.80
C TYR A 29 19.98 -36.10 23.36
N GLN A 30 20.13 -35.92 22.04
CA GLN A 30 20.12 -34.61 21.41
C GLN A 30 19.05 -34.53 20.32
N ASN A 31 18.34 -33.38 20.28
CA ASN A 31 17.28 -33.13 19.30
C ASN A 31 17.73 -32.06 18.32
N TYR A 32 17.44 -32.34 17.05
CA TYR A 32 17.74 -31.44 15.92
C TYR A 32 16.49 -31.19 15.10
N SER A 33 16.47 -30.07 14.40
CA SER A 33 15.38 -29.62 13.54
C SER A 33 15.92 -28.92 12.30
N GLU A 34 15.04 -28.55 11.37
CA GLU A 34 15.37 -27.66 10.25
C GLU A 34 16.00 -26.35 10.73
N GLN A 35 15.59 -25.82 11.90
CA GLN A 35 16.16 -24.58 12.45
C GLN A 35 17.59 -24.77 12.95
N THR A 36 17.88 -25.92 13.57
CA THR A 36 19.26 -26.23 13.98
C THR A 36 20.15 -26.47 12.77
N MET A 37 19.65 -27.12 11.70
CA MET A 37 20.33 -27.28 10.43
C MET A 37 20.62 -25.92 9.77
N LEU A 38 19.61 -25.05 9.70
CA LEU A 38 19.75 -23.70 9.17
C LEU A 38 20.83 -22.92 9.94
N SER A 39 20.76 -22.89 11.28
CA SER A 39 21.72 -22.19 12.13
C SER A 39 23.14 -22.73 11.95
N TYR A 40 23.29 -24.06 11.85
CA TYR A 40 24.59 -24.69 11.62
C TYR A 40 25.23 -24.25 10.31
N TYR A 41 24.47 -24.28 9.20
CA TYR A 41 25.01 -23.87 7.91
C TYR A 41 25.14 -22.34 7.78
N GLN A 42 24.31 -21.55 8.42
CA GLN A 42 24.44 -20.10 8.44
C GLN A 42 25.67 -19.63 9.22
N SER A 43 26.11 -20.41 10.22
CA SER A 43 27.40 -20.14 10.90
C SER A 43 28.62 -20.26 9.95
N LYS A 44 28.49 -21.07 8.89
CA LYS A 44 29.53 -21.28 7.86
C LYS A 44 29.32 -20.35 6.63
N ASN A 45 28.06 -20.10 6.28
CA ASN A 45 27.66 -19.26 5.15
C ASN A 45 26.35 -18.51 5.52
N SER A 46 26.45 -17.24 5.86
CA SER A 46 25.32 -16.43 6.31
C SER A 46 24.17 -16.29 5.29
N LYS A 47 24.39 -16.67 4.03
CA LYS A 47 23.37 -16.66 2.97
C LYS A 47 22.69 -18.03 2.78
N TYR A 48 23.03 -19.06 3.57
CA TYR A 48 22.39 -20.36 3.46
C TYR A 48 20.91 -20.25 3.84
N ASN A 49 20.06 -20.91 3.04
CA ASN A 49 18.63 -21.04 3.28
C ASN A 49 18.21 -22.52 3.15
N ILE A 50 16.98 -22.80 3.50
CA ILE A 50 16.37 -24.14 3.49
C ILE A 50 15.27 -24.30 2.44
N ASP A 51 15.30 -23.45 1.38
CA ASP A 51 14.43 -23.57 0.21
C ASP A 51 15.20 -24.27 -0.92
N PHE A 52 14.78 -25.47 -1.24
CA PHE A 52 15.45 -26.37 -2.17
C PHE A 52 14.68 -26.51 -3.48
N ASP A 53 15.37 -26.82 -4.58
CA ASP A 53 14.76 -26.95 -5.91
C ASP A 53 13.93 -28.25 -6.06
N SER A 54 14.15 -29.26 -5.19
CA SER A 54 13.41 -30.53 -5.21
C SER A 54 13.40 -31.20 -3.83
N LYS A 55 12.54 -32.21 -3.65
CA LYS A 55 12.52 -33.05 -2.44
C LYS A 55 13.83 -33.84 -2.27
N GLU A 56 14.39 -34.29 -3.38
CA GLU A 56 15.68 -35.03 -3.39
C GLU A 56 16.82 -34.10 -2.91
N ALA A 57 16.76 -32.82 -3.22
CA ALA A 57 17.73 -31.83 -2.72
C ALA A 57 17.57 -31.59 -1.21
N VAL A 58 16.32 -31.61 -0.68
CA VAL A 58 16.06 -31.58 0.77
C VAL A 58 16.71 -32.80 1.43
N ASP A 59 16.45 -34.02 0.90
CA ASP A 59 16.97 -35.25 1.45
C ASP A 59 18.51 -35.25 1.45
N ALA A 60 19.13 -34.83 0.36
CA ALA A 60 20.58 -34.71 0.26
C ALA A 60 21.17 -33.74 1.30
N ALA A 61 20.51 -32.59 1.54
CA ALA A 61 20.93 -31.64 2.56
C ALA A 61 20.79 -32.19 3.98
N ILE A 62 19.72 -32.95 4.27
CA ILE A 62 19.51 -33.63 5.56
C ILE A 62 20.57 -34.70 5.77
N GLU A 63 20.85 -35.55 4.77
CA GLU A 63 21.90 -36.57 4.87
C GLU A 63 23.29 -35.95 5.11
N GLN A 64 23.60 -34.84 4.41
CA GLN A 64 24.84 -34.10 4.66
C GLN A 64 24.88 -33.52 6.07
N TYR A 65 23.75 -32.97 6.58
CA TYR A 65 23.67 -32.46 7.93
C TYR A 65 23.88 -33.54 8.97
N LYS A 66 23.27 -34.74 8.80
CA LYS A 66 23.50 -35.89 9.67
C LYS A 66 24.98 -36.29 9.69
N ALA A 67 25.61 -36.35 8.52
CA ALA A 67 27.04 -36.68 8.41
C ALA A 67 27.94 -35.64 9.12
N ASP A 68 27.51 -34.35 9.13
CA ASP A 68 28.27 -33.27 9.77
C ASP A 68 28.14 -33.24 11.30
N ILE A 69 27.03 -33.77 11.88
CA ILE A 69 26.72 -33.63 13.33
C ILE A 69 26.88 -34.96 14.11
N MET A 70 26.83 -36.10 13.44
CA MET A 70 26.98 -37.41 14.09
C MET A 70 28.46 -37.77 14.26
N GLU A 71 28.77 -38.30 15.42
CA GLU A 71 30.12 -38.79 15.81
C GLU A 71 30.13 -40.32 15.93
N ASP A 72 31.31 -40.88 16.03
CA ASP A 72 31.47 -42.34 16.21
C ASP A 72 30.74 -42.81 17.48
N GLY A 73 29.85 -43.78 17.33
CA GLY A 73 29.05 -44.35 18.41
C GLY A 73 27.67 -43.71 18.59
N ASP A 74 27.36 -42.65 17.86
CA ASP A 74 26.03 -42.04 17.85
C ASP A 74 25.03 -42.93 17.08
N THR A 75 23.79 -42.98 17.55
CA THR A 75 22.71 -43.71 16.88
C THR A 75 21.42 -42.91 16.79
N ILE A 76 20.72 -43.01 15.65
CA ILE A 76 19.38 -42.42 15.50
C ILE A 76 18.39 -43.27 16.32
N VAL A 77 17.62 -42.59 17.17
CA VAL A 77 16.59 -43.25 18.00
C VAL A 77 15.51 -43.86 17.10
N PRO A 78 15.02 -45.08 17.35
CA PRO A 78 13.91 -45.66 16.59
C PRO A 78 12.71 -44.72 16.55
N ASN A 79 12.19 -44.39 15.34
CA ASN A 79 11.17 -43.35 15.09
C ASN A 79 11.56 -41.93 15.52
N GLY A 80 12.84 -41.69 15.77
CA GLY A 80 13.38 -40.35 16.14
C GLY A 80 13.61 -39.42 14.96
N GLU A 81 13.40 -39.86 13.74
CA GLU A 81 13.51 -39.03 12.53
C GLU A 81 12.16 -38.87 11.83
N SER A 82 11.83 -37.65 11.44
CA SER A 82 10.66 -37.39 10.61
C SER A 82 10.89 -36.17 9.69
N ILE A 83 10.46 -36.28 8.44
CA ILE A 83 10.56 -35.26 7.42
C ILE A 83 9.18 -35.03 6.84
N THR A 84 8.78 -33.74 6.73
CA THR A 84 7.57 -33.32 6.00
C THR A 84 7.96 -32.22 5.04
N TYR A 85 7.68 -32.42 3.75
CA TYR A 85 8.00 -31.45 2.71
C TYR A 85 6.87 -30.45 2.54
N THR A 86 7.22 -29.19 2.34
CA THR A 86 6.26 -28.11 2.06
C THR A 86 6.67 -27.42 0.76
N MET A 87 5.75 -27.39 -0.22
CA MET A 87 5.97 -26.61 -1.44
C MET A 87 6.04 -25.11 -1.12
N GLN A 88 6.95 -24.39 -1.77
CA GLN A 88 7.09 -22.94 -1.68
C GLN A 88 7.09 -22.32 -3.11
N PRO A 89 6.74 -21.03 -3.30
CA PRO A 89 6.06 -20.19 -2.32
C PRO A 89 4.66 -20.70 -2.02
N GLN A 90 4.10 -20.24 -0.90
CA GLN A 90 2.76 -20.57 -0.43
C GLN A 90 1.71 -19.58 -0.95
N ALA A 91 0.45 -19.98 -0.83
CA ALA A 91 -0.70 -19.11 -1.05
C ALA A 91 -1.81 -19.41 -0.04
N SER A 92 -2.56 -18.40 0.34
CA SER A 92 -3.84 -18.56 1.03
C SER A 92 -4.92 -17.74 0.36
N MET A 93 -6.16 -18.20 0.45
CA MET A 93 -7.31 -17.56 -0.18
C MET A 93 -8.55 -17.71 0.68
N THR A 94 -9.34 -16.65 0.76
CA THR A 94 -10.67 -16.65 1.38
C THR A 94 -11.68 -16.03 0.42
N VAL A 95 -12.84 -16.67 0.28
CA VAL A 95 -13.97 -16.14 -0.49
C VAL A 95 -15.16 -15.95 0.45
N ILE A 96 -15.69 -14.74 0.52
CA ILE A 96 -16.82 -14.34 1.37
C ILE A 96 -17.98 -13.87 0.49
N ASP A 97 -19.19 -14.31 0.82
CA ASP A 97 -20.41 -13.64 0.41
C ASP A 97 -20.56 -12.37 1.26
N GLN A 98 -20.31 -11.20 0.64
CA GLN A 98 -20.28 -9.93 1.35
C GLN A 98 -21.63 -9.56 1.96
N SER A 99 -22.73 -10.02 1.40
CA SER A 99 -24.09 -9.71 1.91
C SER A 99 -24.42 -10.43 3.20
N THR A 100 -23.84 -11.62 3.42
CA THR A 100 -24.15 -12.49 4.57
C THR A 100 -23.01 -12.68 5.55
N GLY A 101 -21.77 -12.34 5.16
CA GLY A 101 -20.54 -12.64 5.89
C GLY A 101 -20.17 -14.13 5.88
N GLU A 102 -20.84 -14.94 5.07
CA GLU A 102 -20.54 -16.38 4.97
C GLU A 102 -19.24 -16.64 4.23
N VAL A 103 -18.34 -17.37 4.84
CA VAL A 103 -17.12 -17.86 4.18
C VAL A 103 -17.52 -19.02 3.27
N LYS A 104 -17.54 -18.76 1.96
CA LYS A 104 -17.95 -19.75 0.94
C LYS A 104 -16.81 -20.71 0.60
N ALA A 105 -15.56 -20.22 0.66
CA ALA A 105 -14.37 -21.05 0.43
C ALA A 105 -13.19 -20.48 1.20
N ILE A 106 -12.32 -21.38 1.65
CA ILE A 106 -11.05 -21.02 2.28
C ILE A 106 -9.98 -22.03 1.89
N VAL A 107 -8.80 -21.52 1.51
CA VAL A 107 -7.62 -22.31 1.21
C VAL A 107 -6.49 -21.83 2.09
N GLY A 108 -5.97 -22.72 2.96
CA GLY A 108 -4.94 -22.40 3.94
C GLY A 108 -3.52 -22.62 3.47
N GLY A 109 -3.30 -23.13 2.26
CA GLY A 109 -1.96 -23.38 1.74
C GLY A 109 -1.93 -24.11 0.41
N ARG A 110 -0.76 -24.15 -0.19
CA ARG A 110 -0.41 -24.90 -1.40
C ARG A 110 0.13 -26.28 -1.02
N GLY A 111 -0.14 -27.29 -1.85
CA GLY A 111 0.26 -28.67 -1.65
C GLY A 111 -0.86 -29.55 -1.12
N ASP A 112 -0.60 -30.84 -1.00
CA ASP A 112 -1.56 -31.81 -0.52
C ASP A 112 -1.73 -31.73 0.99
N LYS A 113 -2.97 -31.84 1.45
CA LYS A 113 -3.26 -31.93 2.87
C LYS A 113 -3.03 -33.36 3.36
N THR A 114 -1.90 -33.58 4.01
CA THR A 114 -1.48 -34.92 4.47
C THR A 114 -1.90 -35.26 5.90
N ALA A 115 -2.35 -34.28 6.69
CA ALA A 115 -2.74 -34.46 8.09
C ALA A 115 -3.90 -33.55 8.47
N ASN A 116 -4.56 -33.87 9.60
CA ASN A 116 -5.54 -32.99 10.24
C ASN A 116 -4.83 -31.87 11.02
N LYS A 117 -5.50 -30.73 11.20
CA LYS A 117 -5.01 -29.56 11.97
C LYS A 117 -3.65 -29.03 11.47
N THR A 118 -3.42 -29.09 10.16
CA THR A 118 -2.28 -28.43 9.52
C THR A 118 -2.51 -26.93 9.50
N LEU A 119 -1.41 -26.16 9.41
CA LEU A 119 -1.44 -24.69 9.36
C LEU A 119 -2.42 -24.17 8.28
N ASN A 120 -3.36 -23.35 8.69
CA ASN A 120 -4.24 -22.60 7.80
C ASN A 120 -3.76 -21.16 7.69
N ARG A 121 -3.00 -20.84 6.65
CA ARG A 121 -2.43 -19.49 6.47
C ARG A 121 -3.46 -18.40 6.25
N ALA A 122 -4.70 -18.76 5.96
CA ALA A 122 -5.77 -17.78 5.84
C ALA A 122 -6.29 -17.27 7.19
N THR A 123 -6.18 -18.07 8.25
CA THR A 123 -6.67 -17.74 9.61
C THR A 123 -5.58 -17.61 10.65
N ASP A 124 -4.50 -18.39 10.51
CA ASP A 124 -3.51 -18.56 11.58
C ASP A 124 -2.19 -17.81 11.30
N THR A 125 -1.97 -17.40 10.04
CA THR A 125 -0.78 -16.64 9.65
C THR A 125 -1.11 -15.17 9.50
N LYS A 126 -0.33 -14.32 10.16
CA LYS A 126 -0.42 -12.86 10.09
C LYS A 126 0.70 -12.33 9.21
N ARG A 127 0.35 -11.58 8.18
CA ARG A 127 1.29 -11.02 7.21
C ARG A 127 1.03 -9.53 7.01
N GLN A 128 2.05 -8.81 6.56
CA GLN A 128 1.92 -7.40 6.23
C GLN A 128 0.98 -7.25 5.03
N PRO A 129 -0.08 -6.42 5.14
CA PRO A 129 -1.06 -6.24 4.06
C PRO A 129 -0.56 -5.38 2.91
N GLY A 130 0.55 -4.67 3.09
CA GLY A 130 1.12 -3.80 2.08
C GLY A 130 0.12 -2.77 1.55
N SER A 131 0.22 -2.45 0.27
CA SER A 131 -0.60 -1.41 -0.39
C SER A 131 -2.12 -1.67 -0.39
N THR A 132 -2.61 -2.83 0.04
CA THR A 132 -4.06 -3.03 0.23
C THR A 132 -4.60 -2.14 1.35
N PHE A 133 -3.79 -1.77 2.33
CA PHE A 133 -4.18 -0.89 3.42
C PHE A 133 -4.40 0.57 3.01
N LYS A 134 -3.84 1.03 1.90
CA LYS A 134 -4.08 2.40 1.39
C LYS A 134 -5.57 2.72 1.25
N ILE A 135 -6.35 1.74 0.78
CA ILE A 135 -7.79 1.89 0.63
C ILE A 135 -8.46 2.06 2.00
N LEU A 136 -8.09 1.22 2.97
CA LEU A 136 -8.78 1.08 4.25
C LEU A 136 -8.37 2.16 5.27
N SER A 137 -7.06 2.47 5.33
CA SER A 137 -6.50 3.37 6.35
C SER A 137 -6.39 4.83 5.91
N ALA A 138 -6.27 5.09 4.59
CA ALA A 138 -6.08 6.44 4.08
C ALA A 138 -7.27 6.92 3.24
N TYR A 139 -7.60 6.22 2.15
CA TYR A 139 -8.59 6.74 1.20
C TYR A 139 -10.04 6.59 1.69
N ALA A 140 -10.38 5.50 2.37
CA ALA A 140 -11.73 5.32 2.91
C ALA A 140 -12.09 6.43 3.92
N PRO A 141 -11.33 6.66 4.99
CA PRO A 141 -11.62 7.76 5.91
C PRO A 141 -11.52 9.15 5.25
N ALA A 142 -10.59 9.35 4.30
CA ALA A 142 -10.44 10.62 3.60
C ALA A 142 -11.70 11.01 2.80
N LEU A 143 -12.30 10.04 2.10
CA LEU A 143 -13.54 10.25 1.34
C LEU A 143 -14.77 10.26 2.24
N ASP A 144 -14.77 9.52 3.35
CA ASP A 144 -15.95 9.37 4.20
C ASP A 144 -16.19 10.58 5.10
N ILE A 145 -15.16 11.02 5.81
CA ILE A 145 -15.23 12.12 6.78
C ILE A 145 -14.15 13.20 6.60
N GLY A 146 -13.05 12.89 5.89
CA GLY A 146 -11.91 13.79 5.73
C GLY A 146 -12.13 14.96 4.76
N GLY A 147 -13.31 15.03 4.12
CA GLY A 147 -13.65 16.12 3.20
C GLY A 147 -12.95 16.03 1.84
N MET A 148 -12.21 14.97 1.56
CA MET A 148 -11.59 14.70 0.26
C MET A 148 -12.57 14.02 -0.70
N THR A 149 -12.26 14.12 -1.99
CA THR A 149 -13.00 13.49 -3.08
C THR A 149 -12.05 12.69 -3.97
N LEU A 150 -12.55 11.89 -4.90
CA LEU A 150 -11.71 11.22 -5.89
C LEU A 150 -10.93 12.21 -6.77
N ALA A 151 -11.49 13.42 -6.98
CA ALA A 151 -10.83 14.52 -7.70
C ALA A 151 -9.78 15.26 -6.85
N SER A 152 -9.78 15.12 -5.51
CA SER A 152 -8.79 15.82 -4.67
C SER A 152 -7.38 15.48 -5.11
N VAL A 153 -6.53 16.51 -5.23
CA VAL A 153 -5.18 16.43 -5.77
C VAL A 153 -4.15 16.55 -4.66
N GLN A 154 -3.14 15.73 -4.74
CA GLN A 154 -1.92 15.80 -3.94
C GLN A 154 -0.71 15.88 -4.88
N ASP A 155 0.33 16.59 -4.45
CA ASP A 155 1.60 16.62 -5.19
C ASP A 155 2.44 15.38 -4.87
N ASP A 156 2.55 14.44 -5.82
CA ASP A 156 3.43 13.28 -5.76
C ASP A 156 4.87 13.71 -6.03
N ALA A 157 5.52 14.24 -5.02
CA ALA A 157 6.88 14.76 -5.01
C ALA A 157 7.69 14.14 -3.88
N PRO A 158 9.04 14.26 -3.86
CA PRO A 158 9.87 13.74 -2.78
C PRO A 158 9.32 14.06 -1.40
N TYR A 159 9.17 13.04 -0.56
CA TYR A 159 8.55 13.14 0.75
C TYR A 159 9.23 12.22 1.76
N THR A 160 9.26 12.62 3.03
CA THR A 160 9.82 11.84 4.13
C THR A 160 8.78 11.67 5.24
N TYR A 161 8.84 10.56 5.97
CA TYR A 161 8.06 10.40 7.19
C TYR A 161 8.43 11.47 8.23
N SER A 162 7.47 11.87 9.06
CA SER A 162 7.69 12.79 10.19
C SER A 162 8.34 12.09 11.40
N ASN A 163 9.16 11.07 11.17
CA ASN A 163 9.92 10.40 12.22
C ASN A 163 11.30 11.07 12.40
N ALA A 164 11.98 10.77 13.51
CA ALA A 164 13.28 11.36 13.82
C ALA A 164 14.36 11.10 12.74
N ALA A 165 14.23 10.00 11.98
CA ALA A 165 15.15 9.62 10.92
C ALA A 165 14.83 10.27 9.57
N HIS A 166 13.69 10.97 9.44
CA HIS A 166 13.20 11.52 8.18
C HIS A 166 13.28 10.51 7.02
N THR A 167 12.84 9.27 7.29
CA THR A 167 12.95 8.16 6.34
C THR A 167 12.21 8.50 5.04
N PRO A 168 12.85 8.40 3.86
CA PRO A 168 12.20 8.68 2.59
C PRO A 168 11.03 7.74 2.31
N VAL A 169 9.93 8.28 1.79
CA VAL A 169 8.82 7.52 1.22
C VAL A 169 9.05 7.41 -0.29
N ASN A 170 9.17 6.20 -0.81
CA ASN A 170 9.42 5.97 -2.22
C ASN A 170 8.21 5.35 -2.90
N ASN A 171 7.89 5.80 -4.11
CA ASN A 171 7.00 5.07 -5.01
C ASN A 171 7.71 3.81 -5.53
N TYR A 172 6.95 2.77 -5.89
CA TYR A 172 7.51 1.48 -6.33
C TYR A 172 8.34 1.62 -7.62
N ASP A 173 7.95 2.55 -8.51
CA ASP A 173 8.61 2.86 -9.78
C ASP A 173 9.71 3.94 -9.63
N LYS A 174 9.95 4.42 -8.40
CA LYS A 174 10.93 5.48 -8.07
C LYS A 174 10.74 6.77 -8.88
N SER A 175 9.52 7.03 -9.37
CA SER A 175 9.15 8.24 -10.10
C SER A 175 8.19 9.11 -9.29
N TYR A 176 8.10 10.37 -9.64
CA TYR A 176 7.21 11.36 -9.03
C TYR A 176 6.35 11.99 -10.11
N ARG A 177 5.02 11.89 -9.96
CA ARG A 177 4.06 12.32 -10.99
C ARG A 177 3.70 13.80 -10.93
N GLY A 178 3.99 14.48 -9.81
CA GLY A 178 3.49 15.81 -9.53
C GLY A 178 2.02 15.78 -9.10
N PHE A 179 1.25 16.77 -9.47
CA PHE A 179 -0.17 16.85 -9.13
C PHE A 179 -0.96 15.64 -9.66
N THR A 180 -1.50 14.86 -8.73
CA THR A 180 -2.14 13.57 -9.01
C THR A 180 -3.41 13.44 -8.19
N THR A 181 -4.52 13.02 -8.82
CA THR A 181 -5.81 12.83 -8.14
C THR A 181 -5.81 11.60 -7.25
N ILE A 182 -6.69 11.58 -6.25
CA ILE A 182 -6.89 10.39 -5.39
C ILE A 182 -7.27 9.18 -6.24
N ARG A 183 -8.11 9.34 -7.28
CA ARG A 183 -8.45 8.28 -8.23
C ARG A 183 -7.19 7.68 -8.88
N GLU A 184 -6.33 8.49 -9.45
CA GLU A 184 -5.08 8.04 -10.06
C GLU A 184 -4.15 7.36 -9.04
N CYS A 185 -4.12 7.89 -7.80
CA CYS A 185 -3.32 7.31 -6.72
C CYS A 185 -3.81 5.92 -6.28
N ILE A 186 -5.12 5.68 -6.31
CA ILE A 186 -5.71 4.35 -6.11
C ILE A 186 -5.32 3.43 -7.27
N THR A 187 -5.52 3.88 -8.51
CA THR A 187 -5.28 3.12 -9.75
C THR A 187 -3.82 2.64 -9.85
N TYR A 188 -2.88 3.56 -9.64
CA TYR A 188 -1.43 3.28 -9.77
C TYR A 188 -0.73 2.99 -8.45
N SER A 189 -1.49 2.93 -7.35
CA SER A 189 -0.94 2.56 -6.03
C SER A 189 0.19 3.46 -5.54
N ILE A 190 0.05 4.79 -5.67
CA ILE A 190 1.07 5.77 -5.29
C ILE A 190 1.28 5.74 -3.78
N ASN A 191 2.55 5.61 -3.34
CA ASN A 191 2.89 5.52 -1.92
C ASN A 191 2.85 6.87 -1.23
N ILE A 192 3.50 7.87 -1.83
CA ILE A 192 3.66 9.20 -1.24
C ILE A 192 2.31 9.84 -0.96
N VAL A 193 1.41 9.80 -1.93
CA VAL A 193 0.09 10.39 -1.78
C VAL A 193 -0.75 9.68 -0.71
N ALA A 194 -0.66 8.35 -0.60
CA ALA A 194 -1.36 7.63 0.46
C ALA A 194 -0.87 8.05 1.85
N VAL A 195 0.45 8.23 2.02
CA VAL A 195 1.05 8.70 3.29
C VAL A 195 0.63 10.14 3.59
N LYS A 196 0.66 11.04 2.60
CA LYS A 196 0.19 12.42 2.75
C LYS A 196 -1.29 12.46 3.13
N THR A 197 -2.13 11.70 2.42
CA THR A 197 -3.58 11.61 2.69
C THR A 197 -3.86 11.17 4.13
N LEU A 198 -3.19 10.10 4.60
CA LEU A 198 -3.34 9.67 5.99
C LEU A 198 -2.84 10.72 6.99
N THR A 199 -1.77 11.44 6.65
CA THR A 199 -1.23 12.51 7.49
C THR A 199 -2.23 13.67 7.62
N ASP A 200 -2.83 14.07 6.50
CA ASP A 200 -3.78 15.19 6.44
C ASP A 200 -5.07 14.92 7.23
N ILE A 201 -5.59 13.69 7.16
CA ILE A 201 -6.79 13.30 7.93
C ILE A 201 -6.50 12.96 9.38
N GLY A 202 -5.23 12.66 9.70
CA GLY A 202 -4.78 12.19 11.02
C GLY A 202 -4.65 10.67 11.09
N VAL A 203 -3.50 10.20 11.57
CA VAL A 203 -3.17 8.77 11.67
C VAL A 203 -4.15 8.02 12.57
N ASP A 204 -4.62 8.64 13.66
CA ASP A 204 -5.57 8.04 14.58
C ASP A 204 -6.91 7.72 13.91
N ILE A 205 -7.38 8.58 13.02
CA ILE A 205 -8.61 8.35 12.25
C ILE A 205 -8.44 7.10 11.36
N GLY A 206 -7.31 7.00 10.64
CA GLY A 206 -7.02 5.80 9.84
C GLY A 206 -6.95 4.53 10.67
N TYR A 207 -6.37 4.61 11.87
CA TYR A 207 -6.29 3.50 12.82
C TYR A 207 -7.69 3.08 13.33
N GLU A 208 -8.57 4.02 13.70
CA GLU A 208 -9.94 3.74 14.14
C GLU A 208 -10.77 3.09 13.02
N TYR A 209 -10.61 3.55 11.77
CA TYR A 209 -11.27 2.90 10.63
C TYR A 209 -10.82 1.45 10.46
N LEU A 210 -9.54 1.14 10.61
CA LEU A 210 -9.05 -0.23 10.56
C LEU A 210 -9.63 -1.10 11.69
N GLN A 211 -9.78 -0.57 12.91
CA GLN A 211 -10.48 -1.29 13.99
C GLN A 211 -11.94 -1.57 13.61
N ASN A 212 -12.63 -0.59 13.02
CA ASN A 212 -14.00 -0.74 12.56
C ASN A 212 -14.12 -1.71 11.37
N PHE A 213 -13.11 -1.84 10.53
CA PHE A 213 -12.99 -2.88 9.51
C PHE A 213 -12.73 -4.29 10.07
N GLY A 214 -12.56 -4.44 11.38
CA GLY A 214 -12.48 -5.72 12.08
C GLY A 214 -11.08 -6.28 12.25
N PHE A 215 -10.02 -5.50 12.09
CA PHE A 215 -8.66 -5.96 12.36
C PHE A 215 -8.39 -6.05 13.86
N SER A 216 -8.06 -7.25 14.33
CA SER A 216 -7.88 -7.57 15.76
C SER A 216 -6.41 -7.49 16.21
N THR A 217 -5.47 -7.35 15.29
CA THR A 217 -4.04 -7.47 15.55
C THR A 217 -3.32 -6.13 15.70
N LEU A 218 -4.04 -5.03 15.53
CA LEU A 218 -3.52 -3.68 15.63
C LEU A 218 -3.09 -3.36 17.07
N CYS A 219 -2.01 -2.60 17.20
CA CYS A 219 -1.49 -2.13 18.49
C CYS A 219 -1.09 -0.64 18.40
N ASP A 220 -0.88 0.00 19.56
CA ASP A 220 -0.61 1.44 19.61
C ASP A 220 0.64 1.86 18.82
N SER A 221 1.66 0.98 18.71
CA SER A 221 2.84 1.25 17.90
C SER A 221 2.56 1.36 16.40
N ASP A 222 1.37 0.94 15.93
CA ASP A 222 0.94 1.05 14.54
C ASP A 222 0.39 2.45 14.21
N ARG A 223 0.21 3.33 15.21
CA ARG A 223 -0.25 4.72 15.04
C ARG A 223 0.86 5.60 14.44
N THR A 224 1.29 5.26 13.23
CA THR A 224 2.33 5.94 12.48
C THR A 224 1.90 6.18 11.04
N GLN A 225 2.58 7.08 10.34
CA GLN A 225 2.34 7.32 8.91
C GLN A 225 2.55 6.06 8.03
N ALA A 226 3.36 5.09 8.49
CA ALA A 226 3.58 3.82 7.78
C ALA A 226 2.30 2.97 7.68
N LEU A 227 1.31 3.21 8.54
CA LEU A 227 -0.01 2.60 8.51
C LEU A 227 -0.68 2.74 7.13
N ALA A 228 -0.48 3.89 6.45
CA ALA A 228 -0.99 4.11 5.10
C ALA A 228 -0.53 3.05 4.10
N LEU A 229 0.64 2.47 4.29
CA LEU A 229 1.25 1.49 3.39
C LEU A 229 1.16 0.04 3.91
N GLY A 230 0.46 -0.17 5.02
CA GLY A 230 0.33 -1.46 5.68
C GLY A 230 1.57 -1.85 6.50
N GLY A 231 2.39 -0.87 6.89
CA GLY A 231 3.49 -1.07 7.85
C GLY A 231 2.94 -1.17 9.27
N ILE A 232 2.61 -2.37 9.73
CA ILE A 232 2.04 -2.67 11.04
C ILE A 232 2.85 -3.75 11.76
N THR A 233 2.80 -3.75 13.07
CA THR A 233 3.66 -4.60 13.92
C THR A 233 3.38 -6.09 13.75
N ASN A 234 2.12 -6.48 13.89
CA ASN A 234 1.75 -7.91 13.94
C ASN A 234 1.28 -8.49 12.60
N GLY A 235 1.04 -7.66 11.57
CA GLY A 235 0.37 -8.10 10.36
C GLY A 235 -1.13 -8.42 10.58
N VAL A 236 -1.80 -8.91 9.55
CA VAL A 236 -3.22 -9.29 9.56
C VAL A 236 -3.40 -10.68 8.95
N THR A 237 -4.54 -11.32 9.26
CA THR A 237 -4.92 -12.56 8.59
C THR A 237 -5.56 -12.28 7.22
N ASN A 238 -5.48 -13.25 6.31
CA ASN A 238 -6.18 -13.18 5.03
C ASN A 238 -7.71 -13.06 5.22
N LEU A 239 -8.26 -13.74 6.21
CA LEU A 239 -9.68 -13.69 6.55
C LEU A 239 -10.13 -12.29 6.98
N GLU A 240 -9.38 -11.61 7.87
CA GLU A 240 -9.69 -10.23 8.28
C GLU A 240 -9.60 -9.26 7.11
N LEU A 241 -8.58 -9.38 6.27
CA LEU A 241 -8.45 -8.54 5.08
C LEU A 241 -9.60 -8.77 4.09
N THR A 242 -10.05 -10.03 3.93
CA THR A 242 -11.22 -10.35 3.09
C THR A 242 -12.49 -9.69 3.64
N ALA A 243 -12.71 -9.76 4.96
CA ALA A 243 -13.86 -9.12 5.61
C ALA A 243 -13.87 -7.59 5.48
N ALA A 244 -12.68 -6.97 5.57
CA ALA A 244 -12.54 -5.52 5.38
C ALA A 244 -12.90 -5.09 3.94
N TYR A 245 -12.45 -5.83 2.93
CA TYR A 245 -12.84 -5.55 1.53
C TYR A 245 -14.30 -5.90 1.26
N ALA A 246 -14.84 -6.97 1.89
CA ALA A 246 -16.26 -7.31 1.84
C ALA A 246 -17.15 -6.18 2.41
N THR A 247 -16.64 -5.41 3.38
CA THR A 247 -17.34 -4.23 3.91
C THR A 247 -17.57 -3.17 2.84
N ILE A 248 -16.55 -2.88 2.01
CA ILE A 248 -16.69 -1.93 0.90
C ILE A 248 -17.67 -2.48 -0.14
N ALA A 249 -17.52 -3.75 -0.52
CA ALA A 249 -18.39 -4.44 -1.47
C ALA A 249 -19.85 -4.50 -1.00
N ASN A 250 -20.09 -4.44 0.32
CA ASN A 250 -21.41 -4.46 0.98
C ASN A 250 -21.90 -3.05 1.38
N GLY A 251 -21.63 -2.05 0.56
CA GLY A 251 -22.12 -0.69 0.78
C GLY A 251 -21.64 -0.04 2.08
N GLY A 252 -20.47 -0.43 2.59
CA GLY A 252 -19.88 0.12 3.81
C GLY A 252 -20.32 -0.59 5.10
N THR A 253 -21.06 -1.68 5.02
CA THR A 253 -21.52 -2.46 6.17
C THR A 253 -20.59 -3.66 6.41
N TYR A 254 -19.86 -3.63 7.53
CA TYR A 254 -19.07 -4.78 8.00
C TYR A 254 -20.00 -5.89 8.48
N THR A 255 -19.71 -7.12 8.06
CA THR A 255 -20.34 -8.34 8.57
C THR A 255 -19.24 -9.28 9.04
N LYS A 256 -19.29 -9.69 10.32
CA LYS A 256 -18.31 -10.61 10.88
C LYS A 256 -18.31 -11.94 10.12
N PRO A 257 -17.17 -12.43 9.63
CA PRO A 257 -17.08 -13.69 8.92
C PRO A 257 -17.61 -14.86 9.74
N ARG A 258 -18.36 -15.75 9.10
CA ARG A 258 -18.92 -16.94 9.73
C ARG A 258 -18.79 -18.18 8.84
N PHE A 259 -18.51 -19.33 9.46
CA PHE A 259 -18.31 -20.61 8.78
C PHE A 259 -19.53 -21.54 8.88
N TYR A 260 -20.51 -21.19 9.67
CA TYR A 260 -21.78 -21.91 9.84
C TYR A 260 -22.89 -20.92 10.20
N THR A 261 -24.10 -21.28 9.89
CA THR A 261 -25.31 -20.47 10.22
C THR A 261 -25.98 -20.95 11.48
N LYS A 262 -26.07 -22.27 11.67
CA LYS A 262 -26.70 -22.90 12.84
C LYS A 262 -25.97 -24.17 13.22
N ILE A 263 -26.02 -24.51 14.50
CA ILE A 263 -25.70 -25.85 15.01
C ILE A 263 -26.96 -26.40 15.66
N LEU A 264 -27.37 -27.59 15.22
CA LEU A 264 -28.53 -28.30 15.74
C LEU A 264 -28.08 -29.49 16.57
N ASP A 265 -28.89 -29.91 17.57
CA ASP A 265 -28.74 -31.18 18.23
C ASP A 265 -29.32 -32.33 17.36
N HIS A 266 -29.25 -33.58 17.87
CA HIS A 266 -29.75 -34.75 17.14
C HIS A 266 -31.28 -34.76 16.97
N ASP A 267 -32.00 -33.99 17.78
CA ASP A 267 -33.47 -33.84 17.72
C ASP A 267 -33.92 -32.68 16.82
N GLY A 268 -32.95 -31.92 16.26
CA GLY A 268 -33.20 -30.76 15.39
C GLY A 268 -33.44 -29.45 16.13
N ASN A 269 -33.20 -29.40 17.45
CA ASN A 269 -33.26 -28.15 18.21
C ASN A 269 -32.03 -27.31 17.96
N VAL A 270 -32.19 -25.99 17.89
CA VAL A 270 -31.09 -25.07 17.67
C VAL A 270 -30.23 -24.95 18.94
N LEU A 271 -29.00 -25.44 18.90
CA LEU A 271 -28.00 -25.25 19.95
C LEU A 271 -27.30 -23.90 19.83
N ILE A 272 -26.94 -23.49 18.60
CA ILE A 272 -26.32 -22.20 18.30
C ILE A 272 -27.00 -21.63 17.05
N ASP A 273 -27.50 -20.41 17.16
CA ASP A 273 -27.89 -19.58 16.02
C ASP A 273 -26.79 -18.52 15.80
N ASN A 274 -26.03 -18.67 14.73
CA ASN A 274 -24.94 -17.77 14.38
C ASN A 274 -25.46 -16.65 13.45
N THR A 275 -26.37 -15.83 13.99
CA THR A 275 -26.93 -14.66 13.30
C THR A 275 -25.82 -13.69 12.90
N PRO A 276 -25.87 -13.07 11.69
CA PRO A 276 -24.90 -12.08 11.27
C PRO A 276 -24.72 -10.94 12.28
N GLN A 277 -23.48 -10.65 12.65
CA GLN A 277 -23.12 -9.48 13.46
C GLN A 277 -22.60 -8.40 12.52
N THR A 278 -23.30 -7.27 12.46
CA THR A 278 -23.02 -6.20 11.51
C THR A 278 -22.89 -4.85 12.19
N HIS A 279 -22.11 -3.95 11.57
CA HIS A 279 -22.11 -2.52 11.89
C HIS A 279 -21.68 -1.72 10.67
N THR A 280 -22.07 -0.47 10.61
CA THR A 280 -21.69 0.44 9.51
C THR A 280 -20.30 0.99 9.76
N VAL A 281 -19.44 0.92 8.75
CA VAL A 281 -18.07 1.48 8.76
C VAL A 281 -17.98 2.70 7.85
N LEU A 282 -18.60 2.63 6.67
CA LEU A 282 -18.59 3.69 5.65
C LEU A 282 -19.99 4.08 5.26
N LYS A 283 -20.14 5.31 4.76
CA LYS A 283 -21.34 5.69 4.01
C LYS A 283 -21.41 4.88 2.72
N GLU A 284 -22.61 4.55 2.28
CA GLU A 284 -22.84 3.80 1.04
C GLU A 284 -22.25 4.52 -0.18
N THR A 285 -22.37 5.86 -0.22
CA THR A 285 -21.75 6.69 -1.25
C THR A 285 -20.24 6.59 -1.26
N THR A 286 -19.59 6.55 -0.09
CA THR A 286 -18.13 6.37 0.02
C THR A 286 -17.70 5.00 -0.45
N ALA A 287 -18.41 3.95 -0.05
CA ALA A 287 -18.14 2.59 -0.49
C ALA A 287 -18.25 2.45 -2.02
N TRP A 288 -19.28 3.07 -2.62
CA TRP A 288 -19.46 3.06 -4.07
C TRP A 288 -18.35 3.85 -4.80
N LEU A 289 -17.96 5.04 -4.31
CA LEU A 289 -16.87 5.83 -4.89
C LEU A 289 -15.55 5.07 -4.87
N LEU A 290 -15.23 4.41 -3.75
CA LEU A 290 -14.05 3.54 -3.65
C LEU A 290 -14.12 2.36 -4.63
N THR A 291 -15.29 1.72 -4.74
CA THR A 291 -15.53 0.63 -5.69
C THR A 291 -15.26 1.10 -7.11
N ASN A 292 -15.85 2.22 -7.52
CA ASN A 292 -15.68 2.77 -8.84
C ASN A 292 -14.21 3.15 -9.15
N ALA A 293 -13.48 3.75 -8.20
CA ALA A 293 -12.05 4.00 -8.37
C ALA A 293 -11.21 2.71 -8.41
N MET A 294 -11.62 1.66 -7.70
CA MET A 294 -10.92 0.38 -7.72
C MET A 294 -11.20 -0.48 -8.97
N GLU A 295 -12.25 -0.19 -9.75
CA GLU A 295 -12.44 -0.77 -11.09
C GLU A 295 -11.30 -0.35 -12.03
N ASP A 296 -10.82 0.90 -11.91
CA ASP A 296 -9.68 1.40 -12.68
C ASP A 296 -8.38 0.65 -12.38
N VAL A 297 -8.22 0.11 -11.18
CA VAL A 297 -7.05 -0.71 -10.81
C VAL A 297 -6.96 -1.97 -11.68
N LEU A 298 -8.10 -2.59 -12.04
CA LEU A 298 -8.12 -3.80 -12.87
C LEU A 298 -8.11 -3.49 -14.37
N THR A 299 -8.62 -2.33 -14.79
CA THR A 299 -8.68 -1.96 -16.20
C THR A 299 -7.41 -1.26 -16.68
N ASN A 300 -6.89 -0.32 -15.89
CA ASN A 300 -5.79 0.57 -16.26
C ASN A 300 -4.57 0.47 -15.33
N GLY A 301 -4.75 -0.09 -14.12
CA GLY A 301 -3.80 -0.01 -13.03
C GLY A 301 -3.03 -1.28 -12.72
N THR A 302 -2.60 -1.38 -11.47
CA THR A 302 -1.71 -2.44 -10.96
C THR A 302 -2.40 -3.82 -10.84
N GLY A 303 -3.71 -3.87 -10.94
CA GLY A 303 -4.54 -5.08 -10.85
C GLY A 303 -4.85 -5.77 -12.18
N ARG A 304 -4.41 -5.22 -13.33
CA ARG A 304 -4.73 -5.78 -14.67
C ARG A 304 -4.55 -7.29 -14.81
N PRO A 305 -3.52 -7.94 -14.23
CA PRO A 305 -3.41 -9.40 -14.31
C PRO A 305 -4.55 -10.18 -13.64
N ALA A 306 -5.29 -9.54 -12.72
CA ALA A 306 -6.45 -10.16 -12.06
C ALA A 306 -7.75 -10.05 -12.88
N HIS A 307 -7.81 -9.21 -13.89
CA HIS A 307 -9.01 -8.96 -14.69
C HIS A 307 -9.48 -10.22 -15.44
N PHE A 308 -10.78 -10.52 -15.37
CA PHE A 308 -11.49 -11.50 -16.21
C PHE A 308 -12.75 -10.86 -16.83
N ASN A 309 -13.29 -11.46 -17.89
CA ASN A 309 -14.44 -10.92 -18.61
C ASN A 309 -15.77 -11.37 -17.99
N GLY A 310 -16.84 -10.64 -18.27
CA GLY A 310 -18.22 -11.05 -18.01
C GLY A 310 -18.80 -10.56 -16.68
N MET A 311 -18.02 -9.91 -15.83
CA MET A 311 -18.48 -9.37 -14.54
C MET A 311 -17.68 -8.12 -14.17
N PRO A 312 -18.28 -7.06 -13.60
CA PRO A 312 -17.54 -5.93 -13.02
C PRO A 312 -16.70 -6.38 -11.82
N GLN A 313 -15.55 -5.78 -11.67
CA GLN A 313 -14.57 -6.15 -10.65
C GLN A 313 -13.89 -4.91 -10.10
N ALA A 314 -13.80 -4.84 -8.78
CA ALA A 314 -13.03 -3.82 -8.09
C ALA A 314 -11.98 -4.48 -7.19
N GLY A 315 -10.82 -3.85 -7.00
CA GLY A 315 -9.79 -4.45 -6.16
C GLY A 315 -8.52 -3.66 -6.05
N LYS A 316 -7.60 -4.17 -5.22
CA LYS A 316 -6.33 -3.55 -4.91
C LYS A 316 -5.23 -4.58 -4.80
N SER A 317 -4.10 -4.32 -5.43
CA SER A 317 -2.87 -5.10 -5.25
C SER A 317 -2.12 -4.66 -3.99
N GLY A 318 -1.48 -5.59 -3.32
CA GLY A 318 -0.54 -5.38 -2.24
C GLY A 318 0.79 -6.04 -2.57
N THR A 319 1.87 -5.35 -2.24
CA THR A 319 3.22 -5.91 -2.23
C THR A 319 3.95 -5.25 -1.07
N THR A 320 4.68 -6.03 -0.30
CA THR A 320 5.48 -5.52 0.82
C THR A 320 6.89 -5.18 0.38
N SER A 321 7.63 -4.47 1.23
CA SER A 321 9.03 -4.12 0.98
C SER A 321 9.86 -5.38 0.71
N SER A 322 10.75 -5.32 -0.28
CA SER A 322 11.58 -6.45 -0.73
C SER A 322 10.74 -7.65 -1.20
N ASP A 323 9.55 -7.39 -1.76
CA ASP A 323 8.69 -8.40 -2.42
C ASP A 323 8.44 -9.67 -1.58
N ARG A 324 8.34 -9.55 -0.25
CA ARG A 324 8.19 -10.71 0.66
C ARG A 324 6.77 -11.25 0.70
N ASP A 325 5.79 -10.37 0.52
CA ASP A 325 4.38 -10.71 0.42
C ASP A 325 3.79 -10.06 -0.81
N ALA A 326 2.99 -10.82 -1.54
CA ALA A 326 2.19 -10.35 -2.64
C ALA A 326 0.72 -10.66 -2.36
N LEU A 327 -0.16 -9.68 -2.56
CA LEU A 327 -1.59 -9.80 -2.27
C LEU A 327 -2.43 -9.25 -3.42
N PHE A 328 -3.62 -9.80 -3.55
CA PHE A 328 -4.68 -9.17 -4.30
C PHE A 328 -5.99 -9.29 -3.52
N ALA A 329 -6.56 -8.15 -3.15
CA ALA A 329 -7.87 -8.05 -2.51
C ALA A 329 -8.84 -7.47 -3.51
N GLY A 330 -9.89 -8.21 -3.87
CA GLY A 330 -10.84 -7.78 -4.86
C GLY A 330 -12.20 -8.43 -4.69
N TYR A 331 -13.19 -7.88 -5.38
CA TYR A 331 -14.57 -8.34 -5.31
C TYR A 331 -15.34 -8.07 -6.61
N THR A 332 -16.47 -8.73 -6.72
CA THR A 332 -17.50 -8.53 -7.72
C THR A 332 -18.80 -8.17 -6.98
N PRO A 333 -19.90 -7.89 -7.66
CA PRO A 333 -21.21 -7.72 -6.99
C PRO A 333 -21.70 -8.94 -6.22
N TYR A 334 -21.04 -10.11 -6.34
CA TYR A 334 -21.43 -11.35 -5.67
C TYR A 334 -20.52 -11.75 -4.52
N TYR A 335 -19.19 -11.70 -4.73
CA TYR A 335 -18.23 -12.28 -3.78
C TYR A 335 -16.99 -11.42 -3.64
N THR A 336 -16.46 -11.40 -2.44
CA THR A 336 -15.16 -10.81 -2.11
C THR A 336 -14.14 -11.92 -1.93
N CYS A 337 -12.95 -11.75 -2.51
CA CYS A 337 -11.86 -12.70 -2.41
C CYS A 337 -10.54 -11.98 -2.18
N VAL A 338 -9.75 -12.48 -1.22
CA VAL A 338 -8.35 -12.06 -1.04
C VAL A 338 -7.44 -13.25 -1.22
N VAL A 339 -6.39 -13.06 -2.02
CA VAL A 339 -5.30 -14.00 -2.20
C VAL A 339 -4.03 -13.39 -1.63
N TRP A 340 -3.38 -14.12 -0.74
CA TRP A 340 -2.02 -13.85 -0.27
C TRP A 340 -1.06 -14.87 -0.87
N GLY A 341 0.16 -14.42 -1.14
CA GLY A 341 1.27 -15.24 -1.55
C GLY A 341 2.58 -14.80 -0.93
N GLY A 342 3.42 -15.77 -0.56
CA GLY A 342 4.70 -15.54 0.09
C GLY A 342 5.39 -16.84 0.51
N TYR A 343 6.62 -16.74 0.99
CA TYR A 343 7.32 -17.83 1.63
C TYR A 343 6.95 -17.91 3.13
N ASP A 344 6.96 -19.11 3.69
CA ASP A 344 6.69 -19.31 5.12
C ASP A 344 7.74 -18.65 6.02
N ASP A 345 8.99 -18.68 5.60
CA ASP A 345 10.14 -18.06 6.27
C ASP A 345 10.31 -16.56 5.93
N ASN A 346 9.35 -15.98 5.20
CA ASN A 346 9.37 -14.58 4.76
C ASN A 346 10.52 -14.23 3.81
N ALA A 347 11.00 -15.20 3.00
CA ALA A 347 11.95 -14.95 1.93
C ALA A 347 11.36 -14.03 0.84
N GLU A 348 12.23 -13.45 0.00
CA GLU A 348 11.84 -12.60 -1.12
C GLU A 348 11.27 -13.44 -2.27
N LEU A 349 10.14 -12.98 -2.82
CA LEU A 349 9.52 -13.55 -4.02
C LEU A 349 10.19 -13.00 -5.27
N SER A 350 10.54 -13.82 -6.23
CA SER A 350 10.96 -13.36 -7.54
C SER A 350 9.77 -13.13 -8.50
N TYR A 351 8.59 -13.68 -8.16
CA TYR A 351 7.37 -13.53 -8.97
C TYR A 351 6.15 -13.12 -8.12
N THR A 352 5.84 -11.83 -8.07
CA THR A 352 4.76 -11.25 -7.24
C THR A 352 3.40 -11.19 -7.93
N THR A 353 3.27 -11.70 -9.16
CA THR A 353 2.02 -11.60 -9.93
C THR A 353 1.05 -12.74 -9.65
N TYR A 354 1.51 -13.89 -9.19
CA TYR A 354 0.67 -15.09 -9.04
C TYR A 354 -0.58 -14.92 -8.16
N PRO A 355 -0.63 -14.12 -7.09
CA PRO A 355 -1.88 -13.93 -6.36
C PRO A 355 -2.98 -13.30 -7.22
N LYS A 356 -2.63 -12.40 -8.15
CA LYS A 356 -3.56 -11.81 -9.13
C LYS A 356 -4.05 -12.86 -10.13
N THR A 357 -3.14 -13.70 -10.62
CA THR A 357 -3.47 -14.81 -11.53
C THR A 357 -4.37 -15.84 -10.87
N LEU A 358 -4.08 -16.23 -9.62
CA LEU A 358 -4.91 -17.13 -8.83
C LEU A 358 -6.30 -16.54 -8.59
N TRP A 359 -6.38 -15.26 -8.22
CA TRP A 359 -7.64 -14.54 -8.04
C TRP A 359 -8.48 -14.58 -9.32
N LYS A 360 -7.87 -14.23 -10.47
CA LYS A 360 -8.50 -14.30 -11.78
C LYS A 360 -9.05 -15.68 -12.09
N SER A 361 -8.23 -16.71 -11.94
CA SER A 361 -8.59 -18.09 -12.27
C SER A 361 -9.76 -18.60 -11.43
N VAL A 362 -9.72 -18.34 -10.12
CA VAL A 362 -10.75 -18.82 -9.18
C VAL A 362 -12.03 -18.02 -9.36
N MET A 363 -11.94 -16.68 -9.32
CA MET A 363 -13.13 -15.82 -9.41
C MET A 363 -13.77 -15.92 -10.80
N GLY A 364 -12.98 -15.99 -11.86
CA GLY A 364 -13.51 -16.23 -13.22
C GLY A 364 -14.36 -17.49 -13.27
N ARG A 365 -13.88 -18.62 -12.75
CA ARG A 365 -14.61 -19.89 -12.73
C ARG A 365 -15.87 -19.85 -11.84
N ILE A 366 -15.80 -19.18 -10.69
CA ILE A 366 -16.97 -18.99 -9.81
C ILE A 366 -18.10 -18.27 -10.56
N HIS A 367 -17.74 -17.33 -11.45
CA HIS A 367 -18.69 -16.46 -12.15
C HIS A 367 -19.16 -16.98 -13.51
N GLU A 368 -18.63 -18.10 -14.03
CA GLU A 368 -18.97 -18.64 -15.36
C GLU A 368 -20.48 -18.84 -15.58
N ASN A 369 -21.22 -19.17 -14.52
CA ASN A 369 -22.64 -19.47 -14.59
C ASN A 369 -23.52 -18.48 -13.77
N LEU A 370 -22.95 -17.34 -13.35
CA LEU A 370 -23.71 -16.30 -12.67
C LEU A 370 -24.19 -15.27 -13.67
N ASP A 371 -25.43 -14.80 -13.47
CA ASP A 371 -25.97 -13.70 -14.27
C ASP A 371 -25.10 -12.45 -14.12
N TYR A 372 -25.02 -11.67 -15.20
CA TYR A 372 -24.35 -10.36 -15.11
C TYR A 372 -25.07 -9.48 -14.10
N LYS A 373 -24.30 -8.89 -13.19
CA LYS A 373 -24.75 -7.92 -12.20
C LYS A 373 -23.75 -6.77 -12.14
N ASP A 374 -24.25 -5.54 -12.12
CA ASP A 374 -23.40 -4.36 -11.90
C ASP A 374 -23.32 -4.02 -10.41
N PHE A 375 -22.36 -3.16 -10.03
CA PHE A 375 -22.35 -2.57 -8.70
C PHE A 375 -23.50 -1.57 -8.56
N ASP A 376 -24.35 -1.77 -7.54
CA ASP A 376 -25.48 -0.91 -7.30
C ASP A 376 -25.03 0.51 -6.95
N LYS A 377 -25.38 1.48 -7.81
CA LYS A 377 -25.07 2.90 -7.60
C LYS A 377 -26.09 3.50 -6.65
N PRO A 378 -25.69 3.96 -5.45
CA PRO A 378 -26.62 4.53 -4.48
C PRO A 378 -27.12 5.91 -4.92
N ASP A 379 -28.25 6.30 -4.33
CA ASP A 379 -28.70 7.68 -4.41
C ASP A 379 -27.64 8.63 -3.82
N GLY A 380 -27.62 9.89 -4.29
CA GLY A 380 -26.69 10.88 -3.79
C GLY A 380 -25.31 10.86 -4.44
N ILE A 381 -25.12 10.12 -5.56
CA ILE A 381 -23.94 10.25 -6.42
C ILE A 381 -24.25 11.16 -7.61
N THR A 382 -23.41 12.16 -7.81
CA THR A 382 -23.44 13.12 -8.92
C THR A 382 -22.12 13.14 -9.66
N THR A 383 -22.07 13.85 -10.79
CA THR A 383 -20.85 14.04 -11.60
C THR A 383 -20.55 15.50 -11.81
N ALA A 384 -19.28 15.83 -11.98
CA ALA A 384 -18.84 17.15 -12.40
C ALA A 384 -17.58 17.03 -13.29
N THR A 385 -17.38 18.04 -14.12
CA THR A 385 -16.21 18.15 -14.99
C THR A 385 -15.11 18.89 -14.24
N VAL A 386 -14.01 18.22 -13.98
CA VAL A 386 -12.90 18.72 -13.15
C VAL A 386 -11.58 18.74 -13.91
N CYS A 387 -10.63 19.50 -13.39
CA CYS A 387 -9.25 19.50 -13.84
C CYS A 387 -8.43 18.52 -13.01
N LYS A 388 -7.77 17.55 -13.64
CA LYS A 388 -6.92 16.53 -12.98
C LYS A 388 -5.73 17.12 -12.22
N LYS A 389 -5.31 18.34 -12.53
CA LYS A 389 -4.15 18.98 -11.89
C LYS A 389 -4.50 19.83 -10.66
N SER A 390 -5.73 20.31 -10.57
CA SER A 390 -6.18 21.08 -9.40
C SER A 390 -7.25 20.38 -8.56
N GLY A 391 -7.94 19.38 -9.13
CA GLY A 391 -9.10 18.75 -8.50
C GLY A 391 -10.35 19.65 -8.47
N LYS A 392 -10.28 20.87 -9.01
CA LYS A 392 -11.35 21.86 -9.06
C LYS A 392 -12.09 21.78 -10.40
N LEU A 393 -13.18 22.56 -10.53
CA LEU A 393 -13.94 22.62 -11.80
C LEU A 393 -13.02 23.04 -12.94
N ALA A 394 -13.13 22.38 -14.08
CA ALA A 394 -12.29 22.67 -15.23
C ALA A 394 -12.65 24.01 -15.85
N VAL A 395 -11.65 24.73 -16.37
CA VAL A 395 -11.79 25.97 -17.15
C VAL A 395 -11.60 25.61 -18.62
N ALA A 396 -12.66 25.80 -19.41
CA ALA A 396 -12.63 25.56 -20.85
C ALA A 396 -11.62 26.49 -21.55
N GLY A 397 -10.90 25.95 -22.55
CA GLY A 397 -9.84 26.68 -23.23
C GLY A 397 -8.56 26.85 -22.41
N LEU A 398 -8.51 26.31 -21.19
CA LEU A 398 -7.33 26.37 -20.33
C LEU A 398 -6.90 24.95 -19.91
N CYS A 399 -7.73 24.22 -19.16
CA CYS A 399 -7.40 22.86 -18.70
C CYS A 399 -7.35 21.83 -19.85
N ASP A 400 -8.08 22.06 -20.91
CA ASP A 400 -8.07 21.25 -22.16
C ASP A 400 -6.91 21.60 -23.10
N SER A 401 -6.19 22.69 -22.81
CA SER A 401 -5.05 23.18 -23.58
C SER A 401 -3.70 22.94 -22.90
N ASP A 402 -3.63 22.03 -21.90
CA ASP A 402 -2.36 21.61 -21.30
C ASP A 402 -1.46 21.00 -22.38
N PRO A 403 -0.16 21.30 -22.43
CA PRO A 403 0.76 20.80 -23.46
C PRO A 403 0.86 19.26 -23.56
N ARG A 404 0.47 18.54 -22.51
CA ARG A 404 0.44 17.07 -22.45
C ARG A 404 -0.87 16.48 -22.97
N GLY A 405 -1.84 17.29 -23.32
CA GLY A 405 -3.20 16.92 -23.68
C GLY A 405 -4.22 17.38 -22.65
N SER A 406 -5.50 17.13 -22.91
CA SER A 406 -6.58 17.57 -22.02
C SER A 406 -6.42 17.01 -20.60
N MET A 407 -6.46 17.91 -19.63
CA MET A 407 -6.51 17.61 -18.19
C MET A 407 -7.95 17.69 -17.65
N VAL A 408 -8.93 17.67 -18.53
CA VAL A 408 -10.35 17.70 -18.18
C VAL A 408 -10.87 16.28 -18.04
N GLU A 409 -11.55 15.97 -16.94
CA GLU A 409 -12.15 14.68 -16.64
C GLU A 409 -13.53 14.82 -16.02
N SER A 410 -14.43 13.86 -16.29
CA SER A 410 -15.70 13.75 -15.58
C SER A 410 -15.50 12.85 -14.37
N GLU A 411 -15.75 13.36 -13.17
CA GLU A 411 -15.54 12.62 -11.93
C GLU A 411 -16.84 12.49 -11.13
N TYR A 412 -16.93 11.43 -10.32
CA TYR A 412 -18.06 11.13 -9.45
C TYR A 412 -17.85 11.73 -8.05
N PHE A 413 -18.96 12.24 -7.48
CA PHE A 413 -18.98 12.89 -6.18
C PHE A 413 -20.17 12.43 -5.36
N ALA A 414 -20.01 12.33 -4.04
CA ALA A 414 -21.17 12.35 -3.16
C ALA A 414 -21.85 13.72 -3.25
N SER A 415 -23.17 13.75 -3.15
CA SER A 415 -23.93 15.01 -3.20
C SER A 415 -23.44 16.00 -2.14
N GLY A 416 -23.19 17.23 -2.58
CA GLY A 416 -22.66 18.30 -1.73
C GLY A 416 -21.13 18.38 -1.63
N THR A 417 -20.38 17.43 -2.23
CA THR A 417 -18.90 17.44 -2.22
C THR A 417 -18.28 17.88 -3.54
N VAL A 418 -19.09 18.24 -4.54
CA VAL A 418 -18.61 18.80 -5.82
C VAL A 418 -17.81 20.08 -5.52
N PRO A 419 -16.61 20.26 -6.09
CA PRO A 419 -15.85 21.49 -5.96
C PRO A 419 -16.66 22.71 -6.43
N LYS A 420 -16.52 23.84 -5.74
CA LYS A 420 -17.18 25.09 -6.12
C LYS A 420 -16.25 26.03 -6.88
N ASP A 421 -14.96 25.87 -6.66
CA ASP A 421 -13.93 26.72 -7.26
C ASP A 421 -13.50 26.16 -8.61
N TYR A 422 -13.09 27.04 -9.50
CA TYR A 422 -12.48 26.69 -10.78
C TYR A 422 -10.97 26.48 -10.66
N CYS A 423 -10.40 25.78 -11.66
CA CYS A 423 -8.97 25.48 -11.72
C CYS A 423 -8.13 26.75 -11.60
N ASP A 424 -7.19 26.73 -10.67
CA ASP A 424 -6.21 27.77 -10.38
C ASP A 424 -4.76 27.31 -10.61
N HIS A 425 -4.58 26.06 -11.03
CA HIS A 425 -3.26 25.50 -11.33
C HIS A 425 -2.83 25.78 -12.77
N HIS A 426 -3.74 25.86 -13.73
CA HIS A 426 -3.41 26.22 -15.10
C HIS A 426 -3.43 27.72 -15.30
N VAL A 427 -2.40 28.25 -15.96
CA VAL A 427 -2.27 29.65 -16.33
C VAL A 427 -1.85 29.78 -17.80
N ARG A 428 -2.49 30.69 -18.52
CA ARG A 428 -2.10 31.02 -19.89
C ARG A 428 -1.12 32.20 -19.88
N VAL A 429 0.03 32.00 -20.48
CA VAL A 429 1.03 33.04 -20.69
C VAL A 429 1.13 33.30 -22.20
N THR A 430 0.92 34.54 -22.62
CA THR A 430 1.10 34.97 -24.01
C THR A 430 2.46 35.63 -24.14
N ILE A 431 3.27 35.11 -25.05
CA ILE A 431 4.66 35.50 -25.29
C ILE A 431 4.75 36.28 -26.58
N ASP A 432 5.48 37.37 -26.59
CA ASP A 432 5.88 38.09 -27.79
C ASP A 432 7.09 37.39 -28.43
N LEU A 433 6.87 36.82 -29.63
CA LEU A 433 7.89 36.04 -30.35
C LEU A 433 9.09 36.90 -30.80
N SER A 434 8.94 38.24 -30.84
CA SER A 434 10.04 39.14 -31.23
C SER A 434 11.01 39.38 -30.07
N THR A 435 10.51 39.42 -28.83
CA THR A 435 11.31 39.70 -27.62
C THR A 435 11.56 38.46 -26.80
N GLY A 436 10.73 37.43 -26.94
CA GLY A 436 10.71 36.23 -26.11
C GLY A 436 10.13 36.47 -24.71
N GLY A 437 9.59 37.65 -24.43
CA GLY A 437 9.00 38.01 -23.17
C GLY A 437 7.47 37.92 -23.14
N ILE A 438 6.85 38.30 -22.02
CA ILE A 438 5.38 38.40 -21.91
C ILE A 438 4.88 39.48 -22.88
N ALA A 439 3.92 39.12 -23.74
CA ALA A 439 3.33 40.01 -24.69
C ALA A 439 2.57 41.14 -23.98
N THR A 440 2.87 42.38 -24.36
CA THR A 440 2.13 43.58 -23.92
C THR A 440 0.94 43.84 -24.84
N ASP A 441 0.07 44.79 -24.46
CA ASP A 441 -1.08 45.18 -25.28
C ASP A 441 -0.66 45.75 -26.65
N THR A 442 0.57 46.24 -26.77
CA THR A 442 1.14 46.77 -28.02
C THR A 442 1.79 45.74 -28.91
N CYS A 443 1.97 44.49 -28.47
CA CYS A 443 2.50 43.40 -29.28
C CYS A 443 1.54 43.09 -30.44
N PRO A 444 2.01 43.08 -31.71
CA PRO A 444 1.19 42.67 -32.84
C PRO A 444 0.64 41.24 -32.68
N GLU A 445 -0.59 41.01 -33.13
CA GLU A 445 -1.29 39.73 -32.95
C GLU A 445 -0.52 38.55 -33.61
N GLU A 446 0.10 38.81 -34.76
CA GLU A 446 0.92 37.86 -35.53
C GLU A 446 2.21 37.46 -34.83
N LEU A 447 2.65 38.19 -33.81
CA LEU A 447 3.82 37.93 -32.99
C LEU A 447 3.45 37.31 -31.63
N ARG A 448 2.17 37.12 -31.35
CA ARG A 448 1.73 36.51 -30.10
C ARG A 448 1.69 34.99 -30.18
N SER A 449 2.31 34.32 -29.20
CA SER A 449 2.19 32.86 -28.98
C SER A 449 1.71 32.62 -27.55
N SER A 450 0.69 31.79 -27.38
CA SER A 450 0.14 31.49 -26.07
C SER A 450 0.45 30.04 -25.68
N ASN A 451 1.04 29.87 -24.49
CA ASN A 451 1.32 28.58 -23.86
C ASN A 451 0.57 28.46 -22.54
N VAL A 452 0.18 27.25 -22.19
CA VAL A 452 -0.41 26.94 -20.89
C VAL A 452 0.66 26.30 -20.00
N TYR A 453 0.75 26.79 -18.79
CA TYR A 453 1.66 26.32 -17.76
C TYR A 453 0.88 25.89 -16.52
N ILE A 454 1.56 25.18 -15.60
CA ILE A 454 1.04 24.82 -14.28
C ILE A 454 1.75 25.66 -13.22
N THR A 455 1.03 26.12 -12.21
CA THR A 455 1.57 26.84 -11.06
C THR A 455 1.56 25.98 -9.80
N GLY A 456 2.51 26.21 -8.90
CA GLY A 456 2.53 25.62 -7.55
C GLY A 456 3.03 24.20 -7.41
N GLY A 457 3.46 23.54 -8.48
CA GLY A 457 3.99 22.16 -8.43
C GLY A 457 5.46 22.09 -7.99
N SER A 458 5.90 20.91 -7.63
CA SER A 458 7.28 20.65 -7.20
C SER A 458 8.22 20.34 -8.37
N ALA A 459 9.45 20.88 -8.28
CA ALA A 459 10.54 20.49 -9.16
C ALA A 459 10.91 18.99 -9.00
N GLY A 460 11.43 18.38 -10.07
CA GLY A 460 11.82 16.96 -10.05
C GLY A 460 10.67 15.96 -10.22
N THR A 461 9.46 16.46 -10.53
CA THR A 461 8.29 15.65 -10.87
C THR A 461 8.07 15.61 -12.39
N GLN A 462 7.15 14.77 -12.85
CA GLN A 462 6.72 14.75 -14.26
C GLN A 462 6.03 16.05 -14.69
N ASP A 463 5.54 16.85 -13.74
CA ASP A 463 4.98 18.16 -14.01
C ASP A 463 6.05 19.26 -14.23
N ALA A 464 7.29 19.03 -13.76
CA ALA A 464 8.36 20.04 -13.74
C ALA A 464 8.60 20.75 -15.09
N PRO A 465 8.58 20.08 -16.26
CA PRO A 465 8.77 20.76 -17.55
C PRO A 465 7.65 21.73 -17.94
N TYR A 466 6.51 21.66 -17.27
CA TYR A 466 5.29 22.41 -17.56
C TYR A 466 4.97 23.46 -16.48
N LEU A 467 5.86 23.60 -15.49
CA LEU A 467 5.67 24.57 -14.40
C LEU A 467 6.06 25.97 -14.86
N LEU A 468 5.21 26.94 -14.53
CA LEU A 468 5.59 28.36 -14.53
C LEU A 468 6.36 28.63 -13.23
N THR A 469 7.67 28.47 -13.27
CA THR A 469 8.54 28.78 -12.14
C THR A 469 8.76 30.30 -12.01
N ASP A 470 9.11 30.79 -10.83
CA ASP A 470 9.43 32.20 -10.62
C ASP A 470 10.58 32.65 -11.54
N ASP A 471 11.58 31.80 -11.76
CA ASP A 471 12.70 32.11 -12.66
C ASP A 471 12.22 32.27 -14.11
N LEU A 472 11.32 31.38 -14.58
CA LEU A 472 10.75 31.48 -15.91
C LEU A 472 9.84 32.73 -16.03
N ALA A 473 8.98 32.99 -15.04
CA ALA A 473 8.12 34.17 -15.02
C ALA A 473 8.94 35.44 -15.01
N ASN A 474 9.99 35.54 -14.21
CA ASN A 474 10.91 36.67 -14.16
C ASN A 474 11.70 36.83 -15.46
N SER A 475 12.15 35.75 -16.08
CA SER A 475 12.83 35.79 -17.38
C SER A 475 11.91 36.31 -18.49
N LEU A 476 10.66 35.81 -18.53
CA LEU A 476 9.66 36.26 -19.48
C LEU A 476 9.29 37.77 -19.27
N ASN A 477 9.20 38.21 -18.01
CA ASN A 477 8.97 39.62 -17.68
C ASN A 477 10.16 40.54 -18.08
N ALA A 478 11.40 40.06 -17.84
CA ALA A 478 12.62 40.82 -18.18
C ALA A 478 12.75 40.96 -19.70
N ALA A 479 12.52 39.86 -20.47
CA ALA A 479 12.56 39.91 -21.91
C ALA A 479 11.49 40.85 -22.51
N GLY A 480 10.31 40.94 -21.90
CA GLY A 480 9.22 41.87 -22.30
C GLY A 480 9.51 43.33 -21.97
N SER A 481 10.46 43.62 -21.08
CA SER A 481 10.84 44.99 -20.69
C SER A 481 11.99 45.61 -21.52
N GLU A 482 12.67 44.81 -22.35
CA GLU A 482 13.66 45.34 -23.27
C GLU A 482 12.98 46.00 -24.46
N ASP A 483 13.03 47.33 -24.50
CA ASP A 483 12.60 48.12 -25.66
C ASP A 483 13.58 47.89 -26.82
N PRO A 484 13.17 47.25 -27.93
CA PRO A 484 14.05 46.99 -29.06
C PRO A 484 14.54 48.28 -29.78
N ASN A 485 14.01 49.44 -29.40
CA ASN A 485 14.40 50.74 -29.92
C ASN A 485 15.20 51.62 -28.95
N ALA A 486 15.62 51.08 -27.79
CA ALA A 486 16.50 51.81 -26.89
C ALA A 486 17.88 52.04 -27.56
N PRO A 487 18.36 53.30 -27.70
CA PRO A 487 19.64 53.55 -28.35
C PRO A 487 20.78 52.95 -27.52
N THR A 488 21.56 52.06 -28.12
CA THR A 488 22.78 51.54 -27.56
C THR A 488 23.79 52.67 -27.36
N THR A 489 23.86 53.24 -26.16
CA THR A 489 24.94 54.12 -25.74
C THR A 489 26.17 53.28 -25.49
N GLY A 490 26.99 53.12 -26.53
CA GLY A 490 28.37 52.72 -26.39
C GLY A 490 29.14 53.81 -25.68
N GLY A 491 29.71 53.53 -24.54
CA GLY A 491 30.58 54.40 -23.79
C GLY A 491 31.65 53.60 -23.11
N ALA A 492 32.82 53.70 -23.69
CA ALA A 492 34.08 53.17 -23.12
C ALA A 492 34.57 54.03 -21.94
N GLY A 493 35.26 53.41 -21.01
CA GLY A 493 36.35 54.12 -20.29
C GLY A 493 36.23 54.21 -18.77
N ASP A 494 36.78 53.28 -18.10
CA ASP A 494 37.95 53.41 -17.22
C ASP A 494 37.88 54.24 -15.93
N THR A 495 38.56 53.64 -14.94
CA THR A 495 39.12 54.18 -13.68
C THR A 495 38.27 54.12 -12.39
N SER A 496 38.69 53.18 -11.54
CA SER A 496 38.75 53.34 -10.07
C SER A 496 39.70 54.52 -9.68
N PRO A 497 39.79 55.05 -8.43
CA PRO A 497 39.59 54.35 -7.18
C PRO A 497 38.98 55.18 -6.00
N ASP A 498 38.69 54.44 -4.94
CA ASP A 498 39.04 54.74 -3.53
C ASP A 498 38.10 55.54 -2.63
N ALA A 499 38.05 55.03 -1.41
CA ALA A 499 37.87 55.64 -0.11
C ALA A 499 36.44 55.94 0.44
N GLY A 500 36.12 55.09 1.40
CA GLY A 500 35.96 55.65 2.74
C GLY A 500 34.57 55.85 3.34
N ALA A 501 34.40 55.11 4.40
CA ALA A 501 33.80 55.53 5.65
C ALA A 501 32.31 55.19 5.98
N ALA A 502 32.25 54.38 7.00
CA ALA A 502 31.47 54.50 8.24
C ALA A 502 30.02 54.02 8.27
N ALA A 503 29.87 52.97 9.03
CA ALA A 503 28.62 52.54 9.67
C ALA A 503 28.11 53.55 10.71
N PRO A 504 26.86 53.48 11.06
CA PRO A 504 26.57 53.53 12.49
C PRO A 504 25.86 52.26 13.01
N THR A 505 26.39 51.83 14.15
CA THR A 505 25.89 50.88 15.09
C THR A 505 24.53 51.25 15.65
N GLY A 506 23.63 50.31 15.70
CA GLY A 506 22.39 50.40 16.48
C GLY A 506 22.17 49.08 17.22
N ASP A 507 22.39 49.12 18.52
CA ASP A 507 22.16 48.07 19.50
C ASP A 507 20.71 47.58 19.52
N VAL A 508 20.53 46.26 19.54
CA VAL A 508 19.29 45.63 20.01
C VAL A 508 19.71 44.60 21.06
N PRO A 509 19.08 44.59 22.26
CA PRO A 509 19.54 43.78 23.38
C PRO A 509 19.17 42.30 23.21
N ALA A 510 20.10 41.45 23.65
CA ALA A 510 19.99 40.01 23.73
C ALA A 510 18.92 39.57 24.76
N ALA A 511 18.05 38.69 24.36
CA ALA A 511 17.17 37.93 25.27
C ALA A 511 17.90 36.72 25.82
N GLU A 512 17.86 36.60 27.12
CA GLU A 512 18.48 35.53 27.92
C GLU A 512 17.84 34.17 27.62
N THR A 513 18.69 33.17 27.38
CA THR A 513 18.34 31.75 27.33
C THR A 513 18.30 31.18 28.76
N PRO A 514 17.26 30.42 29.13
CA PRO A 514 17.31 29.65 30.38
C PRO A 514 18.18 28.41 30.25
N ALA A 515 18.97 28.14 31.27
CA ALA A 515 19.91 27.04 31.42
C ALA A 515 19.20 25.67 31.37
N GLU A 516 19.76 24.76 30.57
CA GLU A 516 19.41 23.33 30.62
C GLU A 516 19.96 22.65 31.87
N THR A 517 19.06 21.91 32.54
CA THR A 517 19.41 20.94 33.59
C THR A 517 19.69 19.59 32.94
N PRO A 518 20.75 18.84 33.31
CA PRO A 518 21.06 17.53 32.73
C PRO A 518 20.04 16.46 33.15
N PRO A 519 19.75 15.45 32.32
CA PRO A 519 18.84 14.38 32.67
C PRO A 519 19.46 13.39 33.65
N GLU A 520 18.68 13.04 34.67
CA GLU A 520 18.99 11.98 35.62
C GLU A 520 18.92 10.60 34.97
N THR A 521 19.88 9.76 35.30
CA THR A 521 19.99 8.34 34.91
C THR A 521 18.89 7.52 35.56
N PRO A 522 18.20 6.61 34.84
CA PRO A 522 17.23 5.71 35.47
C PRO A 522 17.93 4.64 36.31
N GLN A 523 17.50 4.49 37.55
CA GLN A 523 17.88 3.39 38.42
C GLN A 523 17.16 2.09 38.02
N ASP A 524 17.92 1.00 38.01
CA ASP A 524 17.46 -0.39 37.87
C ASP A 524 16.36 -0.74 38.88
N VAL A 525 15.20 -1.15 38.38
CA VAL A 525 14.16 -1.80 39.19
C VAL A 525 14.18 -3.29 38.89
N GLN A 526 14.58 -4.08 39.85
CA GLN A 526 14.48 -5.55 39.86
C GLN A 526 13.00 -5.98 39.89
N PRO A 527 12.58 -7.07 39.23
CA PRO A 527 11.22 -7.56 39.32
C PRO A 527 10.98 -8.33 40.60
N GLU A 528 9.96 -7.92 41.34
CA GLU A 528 9.38 -8.66 42.46
C GLU A 528 8.74 -9.97 42.00
N GLN A 529 9.17 -11.07 42.64
CA GLN A 529 8.52 -12.38 42.56
C GLN A 529 7.17 -12.33 43.28
N GLN A 530 6.07 -12.50 42.56
CA GLN A 530 4.79 -12.83 43.19
C GLN A 530 4.66 -14.35 43.36
N ALA A 531 4.46 -14.71 44.60
CA ALA A 531 4.22 -16.06 45.09
C ALA A 531 2.89 -16.62 44.57
N ALA A 532 2.90 -17.89 44.19
CA ALA A 532 1.73 -18.69 43.88
C ALA A 532 0.91 -18.97 45.16
N ASP A 533 -0.40 -18.80 45.04
CA ASP A 533 -1.37 -19.27 46.05
C ASP A 533 -2.11 -20.50 45.45
N PRO A 534 -2.18 -21.64 46.15
CA PRO A 534 -2.91 -22.81 45.72
C PRO A 534 -4.22 -22.93 46.49
N ALA A 535 -5.35 -23.03 45.83
CA ALA A 535 -6.52 -23.84 46.16
C ALA A 535 -7.82 -23.25 45.62
N ALA A 536 -8.51 -24.02 44.79
CA ALA A 536 -9.84 -24.53 45.09
C ALA A 536 -10.51 -25.02 43.78
N GLN A 537 -10.72 -26.34 43.79
CA GLN A 537 -11.81 -27.14 43.23
C GLN A 537 -12.25 -26.87 41.78
#